data_ebfb946f3b6429ea359b703057101ade
#
_entry.id   ebfb946f3b6429ea359b703057101ade
#
_cell.length_a   1.000
_cell.length_b   1.000
_cell.length_c   1.000
_cell.angle_alpha   90.00
_cell.angle_beta   90.00
_cell.angle_gamma   90.00
#
_symmetry.space_group_name_H-M   'P 1'
#
loop_
_entity.id
_entity.type
_entity.pdbx_description
1 polymer ?
#
loop_
_entity_poly.entity_id
_entity_poly.type
_entity_poly.pdbx_seq_one_letter_code
_entity_poly.pdbx_strand_id
1 'polypeptide(L)'
;MMQKPKQKRSIERIKKILDASNDLLNEGGVESLTIAKISEFADLKRTSTYKFFETPDEIKQALIKRYVQNCNAHLKKNLTKNSEGDYLTCLRECVLSIIEFFQTNIGAQKLILENTVSPPILSSDLHEIAETILQHIEQSVGLPNMFNKSGVFLVVTQIIVSILSLNTKENSGLTDVGLNEAVRAANAYLLSCIATPA
;
A
#
# COMPACT_ATOMS: atom_id res chain seq x y z
N MET A 1 -18.93 -18.71 -12.94
CA MET A 1 -18.66 -18.51 -14.40
C MET A 1 -17.28 -19.08 -14.71
N MET A 2 -17.14 -20.09 -15.57
CA MET A 2 -15.83 -20.62 -15.99
C MET A 2 -15.15 -19.61 -16.90
N GLN A 3 -13.97 -19.11 -16.51
CA GLN A 3 -13.14 -18.22 -17.34
C GLN A 3 -12.74 -18.92 -18.64
N LYS A 4 -12.81 -18.21 -19.78
CA LYS A 4 -12.38 -18.75 -21.07
C LYS A 4 -10.87 -19.11 -21.02
N PRO A 5 -10.41 -20.22 -21.64
CA PRO A 5 -9.02 -20.71 -21.53
C PRO A 5 -7.94 -19.67 -21.91
N LYS A 6 -8.23 -18.79 -22.88
CA LYS A 6 -7.34 -17.71 -23.32
C LYS A 6 -7.14 -16.64 -22.23
N GLN A 7 -8.18 -16.32 -21.49
CA GLN A 7 -8.15 -15.35 -20.40
C GLN A 7 -7.35 -15.89 -19.19
N LYS A 8 -7.51 -17.17 -18.86
CA LYS A 8 -6.74 -17.85 -17.78
C LYS A 8 -5.24 -17.80 -18.07
N ARG A 9 -4.80 -18.13 -19.29
CA ARG A 9 -3.39 -18.07 -19.69
C ARG A 9 -2.81 -16.64 -19.63
N SER A 10 -3.60 -15.62 -19.94
CA SER A 10 -3.18 -14.22 -19.83
C SER A 10 -2.97 -13.80 -18.38
N ILE A 11 -3.88 -14.16 -17.50
CA ILE A 11 -3.78 -13.90 -16.04
C ILE A 11 -2.55 -14.60 -15.45
N GLU A 12 -2.30 -15.87 -15.81
CA GLU A 12 -1.13 -16.62 -15.36
C GLU A 12 0.19 -15.96 -15.81
N ARG A 13 0.25 -15.42 -17.03
CA ARG A 13 1.43 -14.71 -17.53
C ARG A 13 1.65 -13.38 -16.83
N ILE A 14 0.60 -12.59 -16.62
CA ILE A 14 0.68 -11.34 -15.84
C ILE A 14 1.19 -11.65 -14.43
N LYS A 15 0.65 -12.69 -13.80
CA LYS A 15 1.11 -13.14 -12.47
C LYS A 15 2.61 -13.47 -12.49
N LYS A 16 3.09 -14.27 -13.45
CA LYS A 16 4.51 -14.61 -13.59
C LYS A 16 5.40 -13.37 -13.74
N ILE A 17 4.97 -12.39 -14.56
CA ILE A 17 5.70 -11.13 -14.74
C ILE A 17 5.79 -10.37 -13.43
N LEU A 18 4.69 -10.24 -12.70
CA LEU A 18 4.66 -9.52 -11.43
C LEU A 18 5.42 -10.24 -10.31
N ASP A 19 5.42 -11.58 -10.29
CA ASP A 19 6.18 -12.38 -9.32
C ASP A 19 7.68 -12.23 -9.59
N ALA A 20 8.13 -12.38 -10.84
CA ALA A 20 9.52 -12.16 -11.23
C ALA A 20 9.99 -10.71 -10.93
N SER A 21 9.10 -9.73 -11.12
CA SER A 21 9.41 -8.33 -10.80
C SER A 21 9.55 -8.11 -9.30
N ASN A 22 8.73 -8.77 -8.48
CA ASN A 22 8.85 -8.75 -7.02
C ASN A 22 10.20 -9.33 -6.55
N ASP A 23 10.61 -10.46 -7.13
CA ASP A 23 11.87 -11.11 -6.77
C ASP A 23 13.07 -10.23 -7.16
N LEU A 24 13.04 -9.64 -8.35
CA LEU A 24 14.06 -8.67 -8.78
C LEU A 24 14.13 -7.42 -7.87
N LEU A 25 12.98 -6.93 -7.39
CA LEU A 25 12.95 -5.82 -6.42
C LEU A 25 13.62 -6.20 -5.10
N ASN A 26 13.33 -7.40 -4.61
CA ASN A 26 13.92 -7.88 -3.35
C ASN A 26 15.45 -7.96 -3.45
N GLU A 27 15.99 -8.47 -4.57
CA GLU A 27 17.42 -8.66 -4.79
C GLU A 27 18.16 -7.37 -5.18
N GLY A 28 17.65 -6.64 -6.19
CA GLY A 28 18.37 -5.58 -6.88
C GLY A 28 17.78 -4.17 -6.79
N GLY A 29 16.64 -4.00 -6.12
CA GLY A 29 15.96 -2.70 -6.03
C GLY A 29 15.27 -2.26 -7.32
N VAL A 30 14.76 -1.02 -7.32
CA VAL A 30 13.90 -0.47 -8.39
C VAL A 30 14.61 -0.41 -9.75
N GLU A 31 15.92 -0.15 -9.75
CA GLU A 31 16.73 -0.06 -10.96
C GLU A 31 16.88 -1.42 -11.68
N SER A 32 16.61 -2.53 -10.98
CA SER A 32 16.63 -3.86 -11.59
C SER A 32 15.43 -4.12 -12.50
N LEU A 33 14.34 -3.36 -12.39
CA LEU A 33 13.10 -3.56 -13.10
C LEU A 33 13.18 -3.09 -14.56
N THR A 34 13.78 -3.92 -15.42
CA THR A 34 13.77 -3.73 -16.87
C THR A 34 12.99 -4.86 -17.55
N ILE A 35 12.35 -4.58 -18.68
CA ILE A 35 11.60 -5.62 -19.44
C ILE A 35 12.50 -6.83 -19.76
N ALA A 36 13.79 -6.59 -20.04
CA ALA A 36 14.74 -7.65 -20.33
C ALA A 36 14.94 -8.60 -19.15
N LYS A 37 15.31 -8.06 -17.97
CA LYS A 37 15.53 -8.85 -16.76
C LYS A 37 14.26 -9.52 -16.25
N ILE A 38 13.13 -8.80 -16.27
CA ILE A 38 11.84 -9.34 -15.85
C ILE A 38 11.43 -10.52 -16.75
N SER A 39 11.61 -10.39 -18.07
CA SER A 39 11.28 -11.48 -19.00
C SER A 39 12.15 -12.72 -18.79
N GLU A 40 13.45 -12.52 -18.53
CA GLU A 40 14.41 -13.58 -18.21
C GLU A 40 14.03 -14.30 -16.93
N PHE A 41 13.78 -13.56 -15.85
CA PHE A 41 13.38 -14.12 -14.55
C PHE A 41 12.04 -14.85 -14.59
N ALA A 42 11.09 -14.36 -15.40
CA ALA A 42 9.77 -14.96 -15.60
C ALA A 42 9.79 -16.19 -16.54
N ASP A 43 10.94 -16.51 -17.15
CA ASP A 43 11.03 -17.52 -18.24
C ASP A 43 10.03 -17.24 -19.37
N LEU A 44 10.02 -15.99 -19.83
CA LEU A 44 9.16 -15.52 -20.91
C LEU A 44 9.99 -14.85 -22.02
N LYS A 45 9.52 -14.97 -23.25
CA LYS A 45 10.07 -14.17 -24.35
C LYS A 45 9.72 -12.69 -24.11
N ARG A 46 10.65 -11.75 -24.36
CA ARG A 46 10.40 -10.30 -24.25
C ARG A 46 9.15 -9.85 -25.03
N THR A 47 8.94 -10.41 -26.23
CA THR A 47 7.73 -10.16 -27.03
C THR A 47 6.44 -10.60 -26.34
N SER A 48 6.52 -11.55 -25.41
CA SER A 48 5.37 -11.98 -24.62
C SER A 48 5.08 -10.98 -23.47
N THR A 49 6.11 -10.43 -22.86
CA THR A 49 5.99 -9.40 -21.81
C THR A 49 5.43 -8.10 -22.40
N TYR A 50 5.95 -7.66 -23.55
CA TYR A 50 5.45 -6.47 -24.26
C TYR A 50 3.96 -6.55 -24.67
N LYS A 51 3.37 -7.73 -24.74
CA LYS A 51 1.92 -7.87 -24.98
C LYS A 51 1.05 -7.45 -23.79
N PHE A 52 1.62 -7.37 -22.60
CA PHE A 52 0.92 -7.03 -21.36
C PHE A 52 1.38 -5.70 -20.77
N PHE A 53 2.65 -5.36 -20.96
CA PHE A 53 3.26 -4.14 -20.40
C PHE A 53 4.22 -3.57 -21.46
N GLU A 54 3.97 -2.35 -21.89
CA GLU A 54 4.79 -1.67 -22.90
C GLU A 54 6.05 -1.07 -22.28
N THR A 55 5.97 -0.69 -21.00
CA THR A 55 7.04 -0.03 -20.27
C THR A 55 7.30 -0.68 -18.90
N PRO A 56 8.52 -0.51 -18.34
CA PRO A 56 8.78 -0.92 -16.96
C PRO A 56 7.87 -0.20 -15.93
N ASP A 57 7.48 1.05 -16.21
CA ASP A 57 6.64 1.83 -15.29
C ASP A 57 5.21 1.27 -15.21
N GLU A 58 4.68 0.68 -16.27
CA GLU A 58 3.40 -0.04 -16.22
C GLU A 58 3.48 -1.27 -15.30
N ILE A 59 4.62 -1.98 -15.31
CA ILE A 59 4.85 -3.12 -14.40
C ILE A 59 4.97 -2.61 -12.96
N LYS A 60 5.72 -1.52 -12.72
CA LYS A 60 5.82 -0.90 -11.40
C LYS A 60 4.45 -0.47 -10.88
N GLN A 61 3.62 0.17 -11.72
CA GLN A 61 2.27 0.57 -11.35
C GLN A 61 1.38 -0.62 -10.99
N ALA A 62 1.46 -1.70 -11.76
CA ALA A 62 0.74 -2.94 -11.46
C ALA A 62 1.23 -3.60 -10.16
N LEU A 63 2.53 -3.52 -9.85
CA LEU A 63 3.10 -3.98 -8.59
C LEU A 63 2.64 -3.11 -7.41
N ILE A 64 2.65 -1.78 -7.54
CA ILE A 64 2.14 -0.86 -6.51
C ILE A 64 0.71 -1.23 -6.16
N LYS A 65 -0.15 -1.37 -7.17
CA LYS A 65 -1.54 -1.76 -6.98
C LYS A 65 -1.65 -3.10 -6.24
N ARG A 66 -0.86 -4.11 -6.63
CA ARG A 66 -0.83 -5.42 -5.96
C ARG A 66 -0.38 -5.31 -4.51
N TYR A 67 0.65 -4.51 -4.22
CA TYR A 67 1.14 -4.30 -2.85
C TYR A 67 0.12 -3.57 -1.98
N VAL A 68 -0.53 -2.55 -2.50
CA VAL A 68 -1.60 -1.83 -1.78
C VAL A 68 -2.77 -2.76 -1.46
N GLN A 69 -3.19 -3.60 -2.41
CA GLN A 69 -4.22 -4.62 -2.18
C GLN A 69 -3.81 -5.64 -1.12
N ASN A 70 -2.56 -6.11 -1.15
CA ASN A 70 -2.02 -7.04 -0.17
C ASN A 70 -1.90 -6.39 1.22
N CYS A 71 -1.47 -5.12 1.29
CA CYS A 71 -1.44 -4.34 2.52
C CYS A 71 -2.84 -4.20 3.12
N ASN A 72 -3.83 -3.87 2.30
CA ASN A 72 -5.22 -3.78 2.74
C ASN A 72 -5.77 -5.12 3.24
N ALA A 73 -5.43 -6.22 2.56
CA ALA A 73 -5.81 -7.57 3.00
C ALA A 73 -5.15 -7.95 4.34
N HIS A 74 -3.87 -7.58 4.53
CA HIS A 74 -3.13 -7.75 5.78
C HIS A 74 -3.78 -6.94 6.92
N LEU A 75 -4.11 -5.68 6.65
CA LEU A 75 -4.79 -4.79 7.58
C LEU A 75 -6.14 -5.39 8.05
N LYS A 76 -7.00 -5.79 7.10
CA LYS A 76 -8.28 -6.44 7.38
C LYS A 76 -8.18 -7.72 8.21
N LYS A 77 -7.08 -8.45 8.05
CA LYS A 77 -6.84 -9.69 8.79
C LYS A 77 -6.40 -9.44 10.24
N ASN A 78 -5.58 -8.40 10.45
CA ASN A 78 -4.92 -8.13 11.73
C ASN A 78 -5.73 -7.21 12.64
N LEU A 79 -6.56 -6.32 12.08
CA LEU A 79 -7.42 -5.46 12.87
C LEU A 79 -8.54 -6.30 13.51
N THR A 80 -8.57 -6.29 14.85
CA THR A 80 -9.62 -6.96 15.60
C THR A 80 -10.88 -6.11 15.63
N LYS A 81 -12.04 -6.73 15.49
CA LYS A 81 -13.31 -6.08 15.76
C LYS A 81 -13.39 -5.86 17.28
N ASN A 82 -13.64 -4.65 17.72
CA ASN A 82 -13.76 -4.24 19.12
C ASN A 82 -12.42 -3.98 19.84
N SER A 83 -11.54 -3.17 19.24
CA SER A 83 -10.46 -2.57 20.02
C SER A 83 -11.04 -1.67 21.10
N GLU A 84 -10.71 -1.93 22.35
CA GLU A 84 -11.05 -1.02 23.45
C GLU A 84 -10.02 0.13 23.45
N GLY A 85 -10.49 1.36 23.29
CA GLY A 85 -9.57 2.51 23.29
C GLY A 85 -10.19 3.78 22.74
N ASP A 86 -9.33 4.67 22.36
CA ASP A 86 -9.63 5.96 21.71
C ASP A 86 -9.16 5.97 20.26
N TYR A 87 -9.35 7.09 19.56
CA TYR A 87 -8.90 7.27 18.17
C TYR A 87 -7.39 7.04 18.02
N LEU A 88 -6.59 7.46 19.01
CA LEU A 88 -5.14 7.30 18.98
C LEU A 88 -4.75 5.82 19.01
N THR A 89 -5.40 5.03 19.86
CA THR A 89 -5.19 3.58 19.97
C THR A 89 -5.55 2.87 18.66
N CYS A 90 -6.75 3.15 18.11
CA CYS A 90 -7.18 2.56 16.85
C CYS A 90 -6.25 2.93 15.66
N LEU A 91 -5.81 4.20 15.58
CA LEU A 91 -4.84 4.63 14.56
C LEU A 91 -3.50 3.93 14.74
N ARG A 92 -3.03 3.76 15.99
CA ARG A 92 -1.79 3.05 16.28
C ARG A 92 -1.83 1.60 15.81
N GLU A 93 -2.92 0.90 16.03
CA GLU A 93 -3.13 -0.47 15.52
C GLU A 93 -3.07 -0.52 13.99
N CYS A 94 -3.74 0.42 13.31
CA CYS A 94 -3.68 0.52 11.85
C CYS A 94 -2.26 0.76 11.34
N VAL A 95 -1.53 1.72 11.94
CA VAL A 95 -0.16 2.06 11.52
C VAL A 95 0.80 0.92 11.80
N LEU A 96 0.68 0.24 12.96
CA LEU A 96 1.47 -0.95 13.27
C LEU A 96 1.27 -2.04 12.21
N SER A 97 0.02 -2.35 11.87
CA SER A 97 -0.27 -3.37 10.85
C SER A 97 0.27 -3.00 9.46
N ILE A 98 0.24 -1.71 9.08
CA ILE A 98 0.85 -1.21 7.85
C ILE A 98 2.37 -1.38 7.89
N ILE A 99 3.02 -1.04 9.00
CA ILE A 99 4.48 -1.21 9.17
C ILE A 99 4.88 -2.67 9.09
N GLU A 100 4.18 -3.57 9.78
CA GLU A 100 4.42 -5.02 9.73
C GLU A 100 4.34 -5.55 8.30
N PHE A 101 3.37 -5.07 7.52
CA PHE A 101 3.28 -5.42 6.10
C PHE A 101 4.54 -5.00 5.33
N PHE A 102 4.99 -3.76 5.46
CA PHE A 102 6.17 -3.27 4.75
C PHE A 102 7.46 -3.92 5.21
N GLN A 103 7.62 -4.20 6.50
CA GLN A 103 8.79 -4.90 7.04
C GLN A 103 8.92 -6.34 6.52
N THR A 104 7.79 -6.99 6.26
CA THR A 104 7.76 -8.35 5.70
C THR A 104 7.75 -8.40 4.18
N ASN A 105 7.56 -7.26 3.51
CA ASN A 105 7.49 -7.14 2.05
C ASN A 105 8.49 -6.10 1.54
N ILE A 106 9.76 -6.47 1.50
CA ILE A 106 10.88 -5.57 1.14
C ILE A 106 10.69 -4.90 -0.23
N GLY A 107 10.18 -5.65 -1.23
CA GLY A 107 9.87 -5.08 -2.55
C GLY A 107 8.81 -3.97 -2.48
N ALA A 108 7.80 -4.12 -1.61
CA ALA A 108 6.79 -3.08 -1.38
C ALA A 108 7.41 -1.85 -0.70
N GLN A 109 8.26 -2.04 0.31
CA GLN A 109 8.97 -0.95 0.97
C GLN A 109 9.82 -0.16 -0.03
N LYS A 110 10.67 -0.85 -0.82
CA LYS A 110 11.52 -0.23 -1.85
C LYS A 110 10.72 0.54 -2.90
N LEU A 111 9.62 -0.05 -3.40
CA LEU A 111 8.85 0.57 -4.48
C LEU A 111 7.91 1.67 -4.00
N ILE A 112 7.33 1.55 -2.82
CA ILE A 112 6.30 2.47 -2.31
C ILE A 112 6.88 3.52 -1.36
N LEU A 113 7.72 3.14 -0.41
CA LEU A 113 8.21 4.06 0.62
C LEU A 113 9.53 4.72 0.23
N GLU A 114 10.45 4.00 -0.41
CA GLU A 114 11.76 4.55 -0.79
C GLU A 114 11.69 5.29 -2.13
N ASN A 115 10.95 4.75 -3.11
CA ASN A 115 10.84 5.32 -4.44
C ASN A 115 9.53 6.09 -4.62
N THR A 116 9.55 7.39 -4.37
CA THR A 116 8.35 8.23 -4.44
C THR A 116 8.25 9.03 -5.73
N VAL A 117 9.16 8.84 -6.69
CA VAL A 117 9.25 9.73 -7.84
C VAL A 117 8.48 9.21 -9.06
N SER A 118 8.56 7.91 -9.38
CA SER A 118 7.88 7.39 -10.58
C SER A 118 7.79 5.86 -10.57
N PRO A 119 6.61 5.29 -10.80
CA PRO A 119 5.32 5.96 -10.81
C PRO A 119 4.84 6.27 -9.39
N PRO A 120 4.04 7.34 -9.18
CA PRO A 120 3.46 7.66 -7.87
C PRO A 120 2.36 6.65 -7.51
N ILE A 121 2.08 6.51 -6.21
CA ILE A 121 0.86 5.84 -5.78
C ILE A 121 -0.32 6.70 -6.18
N LEU A 122 -1.30 6.12 -6.84
CA LEU A 122 -2.52 6.83 -7.17
C LEU A 122 -3.43 6.93 -5.93
N SER A 123 -4.11 8.06 -5.77
CA SER A 123 -5.10 8.22 -4.69
C SER A 123 -6.19 7.14 -4.74
N SER A 124 -6.57 6.70 -5.95
CA SER A 124 -7.50 5.58 -6.14
C SER A 124 -7.02 4.28 -5.50
N ASP A 125 -5.72 4.04 -5.43
CA ASP A 125 -5.17 2.82 -4.83
C ASP A 125 -5.24 2.89 -3.28
N LEU A 126 -5.17 4.08 -2.69
CA LEU A 126 -5.24 4.27 -1.24
C LEU A 126 -6.67 4.25 -0.67
N HIS A 127 -7.70 4.41 -1.50
CA HIS A 127 -9.10 4.43 -1.04
C HIS A 127 -9.50 3.17 -0.27
N GLU A 128 -9.04 1.99 -0.69
CA GLU A 128 -9.39 0.73 -0.01
C GLU A 128 -8.78 0.65 1.40
N ILE A 129 -7.55 1.15 1.58
CA ILE A 129 -6.90 1.23 2.89
C ILE A 129 -7.62 2.26 3.77
N ALA A 130 -7.91 3.45 3.21
CA ALA A 130 -8.62 4.51 3.90
C ALA A 130 -9.99 4.05 4.41
N GLU A 131 -10.74 3.33 3.59
CA GLU A 131 -12.04 2.75 3.96
C GLU A 131 -11.90 1.70 5.07
N THR A 132 -10.85 0.88 5.03
CA THR A 132 -10.59 -0.11 6.07
C THR A 132 -10.26 0.55 7.42
N ILE A 133 -9.46 1.62 7.42
CA ILE A 133 -9.16 2.40 8.63
C ILE A 133 -10.42 3.08 9.16
N LEU A 134 -11.22 3.71 8.29
CA LEU A 134 -12.51 4.31 8.64
C LEU A 134 -13.42 3.29 9.34
N GLN A 135 -13.64 2.15 8.71
CA GLN A 135 -14.50 1.10 9.24
C GLN A 135 -14.01 0.56 10.60
N HIS A 136 -12.71 0.37 10.74
CA HIS A 136 -12.13 -0.07 12.01
C HIS A 136 -12.40 0.92 13.13
N ILE A 137 -12.12 2.21 12.91
CA ILE A 137 -12.34 3.26 13.93
C ILE A 137 -13.83 3.44 14.23
N GLU A 138 -14.69 3.45 13.20
CA GLU A 138 -16.13 3.60 13.39
C GLU A 138 -16.76 2.44 14.16
N GLN A 139 -16.27 1.22 13.96
CA GLN A 139 -16.74 0.03 14.67
C GLN A 139 -16.20 -0.06 16.12
N SER A 140 -14.99 0.45 16.37
CA SER A 140 -14.33 0.35 17.67
C SER A 140 -14.76 1.47 18.64
N VAL A 141 -14.75 2.72 18.20
CA VAL A 141 -14.96 3.89 19.07
C VAL A 141 -16.12 4.79 18.62
N GLY A 142 -16.68 4.51 17.44
CA GLY A 142 -17.67 5.37 16.81
C GLY A 142 -17.05 6.64 16.23
N LEU A 143 -17.73 7.24 15.28
CA LEU A 143 -17.35 8.54 14.71
C LEU A 143 -18.56 9.49 14.74
N PRO A 144 -18.38 10.73 15.13
CA PRO A 144 -19.44 11.73 15.05
C PRO A 144 -19.84 11.97 13.60
N ASN A 145 -20.96 12.67 13.41
CA ASN A 145 -21.32 13.13 12.10
C ASN A 145 -20.30 14.19 11.65
N MET A 146 -19.61 13.92 10.55
CA MET A 146 -18.59 14.80 10.00
C MET A 146 -18.71 14.84 8.48
N PHE A 147 -18.38 15.98 7.90
CA PHE A 147 -18.42 16.19 6.46
C PHE A 147 -17.36 15.32 5.78
N ASN A 148 -17.78 14.59 4.72
CA ASN A 148 -16.87 13.82 3.86
C ASN A 148 -15.91 12.86 4.60
N LYS A 149 -16.46 11.95 5.43
CA LYS A 149 -15.66 10.93 6.15
C LYS A 149 -14.63 10.23 5.25
N SER A 150 -15.04 9.75 4.07
CA SER A 150 -14.12 9.06 3.14
C SER A 150 -12.95 9.94 2.71
N GLY A 151 -13.18 11.22 2.44
CA GLY A 151 -12.11 12.17 2.08
C GLY A 151 -11.17 12.43 3.25
N VAL A 152 -11.68 12.58 4.46
CA VAL A 152 -10.87 12.73 5.68
C VAL A 152 -9.95 11.52 5.87
N PHE A 153 -10.49 10.31 5.76
CA PHE A 153 -9.70 9.09 5.93
C PHE A 153 -8.72 8.83 4.78
N LEU A 154 -9.01 9.30 3.58
CA LEU A 154 -8.01 9.31 2.49
C LEU A 154 -6.83 10.20 2.85
N VAL A 155 -7.06 11.40 3.42
CA VAL A 155 -5.99 12.29 3.89
C VAL A 155 -5.23 11.66 5.07
N VAL A 156 -5.93 11.05 6.04
CA VAL A 156 -5.30 10.28 7.14
C VAL A 156 -4.33 9.23 6.59
N THR A 157 -4.79 8.44 5.62
CA THR A 157 -3.96 7.39 4.97
C THR A 157 -2.76 7.99 4.25
N GLN A 158 -2.95 9.10 3.53
CA GLN A 158 -1.87 9.79 2.84
C GLN A 158 -0.83 10.34 3.82
N ILE A 159 -1.24 10.91 4.96
CA ILE A 159 -0.35 11.37 6.03
C ILE A 159 0.51 10.20 6.53
N ILE A 160 -0.12 9.06 6.85
CA ILE A 160 0.57 7.86 7.32
C ILE A 160 1.64 7.44 6.31
N VAL A 161 1.27 7.23 5.06
CA VAL A 161 2.20 6.76 3.99
C VAL A 161 3.33 7.77 3.78
N SER A 162 3.04 9.07 3.79
CA SER A 162 4.05 10.12 3.58
C SER A 162 5.08 10.16 4.71
N ILE A 163 4.66 10.02 5.96
CA ILE A 163 5.58 10.00 7.11
C ILE A 163 6.40 8.72 7.12
N LEU A 164 5.80 7.56 6.84
CA LEU A 164 6.52 6.31 6.74
C LEU A 164 7.54 6.35 5.59
N SER A 165 7.21 6.98 4.46
CA SER A 165 8.14 7.19 3.34
C SER A 165 9.31 8.07 3.74
N LEU A 166 9.06 9.21 4.41
CA LEU A 166 10.12 10.07 4.92
C LEU A 166 11.02 9.31 5.91
N ASN A 167 10.42 8.62 6.87
CA ASN A 167 11.15 7.85 7.88
C ASN A 167 12.04 6.77 7.24
N THR A 168 11.53 6.03 6.26
CA THR A 168 12.28 4.98 5.58
C THR A 168 13.49 5.56 4.83
N LYS A 169 13.36 6.70 4.16
CA LYS A 169 14.45 7.37 3.42
C LYS A 169 15.55 7.89 4.34
N GLU A 170 15.16 8.48 5.46
CA GLU A 170 16.13 9.05 6.41
C GLU A 170 16.88 7.99 7.22
N ASN A 171 16.27 6.81 7.44
CA ASN A 171 16.80 5.79 8.35
C ASN A 171 17.14 4.46 7.66
N SER A 172 17.02 4.38 6.33
CA SER A 172 17.18 3.13 5.57
C SER A 172 16.24 2.00 6.03
N GLY A 173 15.08 2.36 6.57
CA GLY A 173 14.06 1.43 7.05
C GLY A 173 13.04 2.09 7.99
N LEU A 174 12.03 1.33 8.36
CA LEU A 174 10.97 1.78 9.26
C LEU A 174 11.43 1.66 10.72
N THR A 175 11.19 2.72 11.51
CA THR A 175 11.58 2.84 12.92
C THR A 175 10.38 3.17 13.81
N ASP A 176 10.53 2.97 15.13
CA ASP A 176 9.53 3.38 16.12
C ASP A 176 9.25 4.89 16.10
N VAL A 177 10.23 5.70 15.72
CA VAL A 177 10.05 7.16 15.55
C VAL A 177 9.06 7.39 14.41
N GLY A 178 9.24 6.74 13.26
CA GLY A 178 8.31 6.85 12.14
C GLY A 178 6.90 6.40 12.48
N LEU A 179 6.76 5.30 13.23
CA LEU A 179 5.47 4.85 13.77
C LEU A 179 4.80 5.96 14.60
N ASN A 180 5.51 6.47 15.60
CA ASN A 180 4.93 7.43 16.54
C ASN A 180 4.57 8.76 15.86
N GLU A 181 5.39 9.23 14.91
CA GLU A 181 5.12 10.45 14.15
C GLU A 181 3.91 10.26 13.19
N ALA A 182 3.81 9.11 12.53
CA ALA A 182 2.67 8.81 11.66
C ALA A 182 1.36 8.78 12.45
N VAL A 183 1.36 8.11 13.61
CA VAL A 183 0.19 8.06 14.49
C VAL A 183 -0.18 9.45 15.01
N ARG A 184 0.81 10.23 15.49
CA ARG A 184 0.60 11.58 16.04
C ARG A 184 0.00 12.52 15.01
N ALA A 185 0.57 12.57 13.81
CA ALA A 185 0.11 13.47 12.77
C ALA A 185 -1.28 13.07 12.24
N ALA A 186 -1.51 11.77 12.00
CA ALA A 186 -2.81 11.26 11.58
C ALA A 186 -3.90 11.55 12.62
N ASN A 187 -3.62 11.33 13.92
CA ASN A 187 -4.54 11.62 15.01
C ASN A 187 -4.83 13.13 15.14
N ALA A 188 -3.81 13.98 15.08
CA ALA A 188 -3.99 15.43 15.14
C ALA A 188 -4.89 15.94 14.00
N TYR A 189 -4.69 15.45 12.78
CA TYR A 189 -5.55 15.78 11.65
C TYR A 189 -6.98 15.28 11.86
N LEU A 190 -7.17 14.02 12.25
CA LEU A 190 -8.49 13.44 12.49
C LEU A 190 -9.25 14.24 13.57
N LEU A 191 -8.60 14.55 14.71
CA LEU A 191 -9.21 15.33 15.77
C LEU A 191 -9.60 16.75 15.31
N SER A 192 -8.81 17.39 14.46
CA SER A 192 -9.16 18.71 13.91
C SER A 192 -10.44 18.64 13.04
N CYS A 193 -10.64 17.56 12.31
CA CYS A 193 -11.86 17.36 11.50
C CYS A 193 -13.09 17.05 12.38
N ILE A 194 -12.91 16.37 13.49
CA ILE A 194 -13.98 16.05 14.46
C ILE A 194 -14.40 17.30 15.25
N ALA A 195 -13.44 18.14 15.63
CA ALA A 195 -13.69 19.35 16.43
C ALA A 195 -14.35 20.47 15.63
N THR A 196 -14.34 20.41 14.31
CA THR A 196 -14.99 21.40 13.43
C THR A 196 -16.27 20.77 12.86
N PRO A 197 -17.43 20.95 13.51
CA PRO A 197 -18.69 20.44 12.95
C PRO A 197 -18.98 21.16 11.63
N ALA A 198 -19.51 20.37 10.68
CA ALA A 198 -19.88 20.84 9.34
C ALA A 198 -21.08 21.80 9.40
#